data_e4c2c7b85210dc899a547b455f216fdb
#
_entry.id   e4c2c7b85210dc899a547b455f216fdb
#
_cell.length_a   1.000
_cell.length_b   1.000
_cell.length_c   1.000
_cell.angle_alpha   90.00
_cell.angle_beta   90.00
_cell.angle_gamma   90.00
#
_symmetry.space_group_name_H-M   'P 1'
#
loop_
_entity.id
_entity.type
_entity.pdbx_description
1 polymer ?
#
loop_
_entity_poly.entity_id
_entity_poly.type
_entity_poly.pdbx_seq_one_letter_code
_entity_poly.pdbx_strand_id
1 'polypeptide(L)'
;MKLHFYKYQATGNDFVLIDNRLGQYSFSVDQIKKICDRKFGIGADGIMLIEKHPTLDFNLVYYNSDGSQSLCGNGSRAAMHFASFLGMVNGRATFNAYDGKHDAELLSGDIVRLKMNDTKEMAVIGNDLRINTGSPHLICFVKSVHAYPVVPEGKRIRYSEPYKEKGINVNFVELLPDNTIFVRTYERGVEDETLSCGTGVTAAALAVSQRGYTSPVSIKTLGGELSVEFKSVPQQDGQGQSVLPTGQAGTFQDIFLVGPAKMVFEGDLEL
;
A
#
# COMPACT_ATOMS: atom_id res chain seq x y z
N MET A 1 0.03 6.62 -31.88
CA MET A 1 1.19 7.10 -31.07
C MET A 1 1.87 5.87 -30.49
N LYS A 2 3.18 5.73 -30.71
CA LYS A 2 3.95 4.60 -30.15
C LYS A 2 4.31 4.92 -28.70
N LEU A 3 3.92 4.06 -27.76
CA LEU A 3 4.17 4.16 -26.34
C LEU A 3 5.12 3.04 -25.94
N HIS A 4 6.31 3.37 -25.43
CA HIS A 4 7.19 2.41 -24.76
C HIS A 4 6.80 2.32 -23.28
N PHE A 5 6.65 1.12 -22.74
CA PHE A 5 6.20 0.88 -21.37
C PHE A 5 7.02 -0.21 -20.69
N TYR A 6 6.96 -0.20 -19.37
CA TYR A 6 7.54 -1.19 -18.48
C TYR A 6 6.44 -1.81 -17.62
N LYS A 7 6.31 -3.11 -17.65
CA LYS A 7 5.37 -3.84 -16.80
C LYS A 7 6.01 -4.16 -15.47
N TYR A 8 5.39 -3.73 -14.40
CA TYR A 8 5.82 -3.95 -13.02
C TYR A 8 4.77 -4.67 -12.21
N GLN A 9 5.19 -5.31 -11.12
CA GLN A 9 4.32 -5.80 -10.07
C GLN A 9 4.97 -5.56 -8.69
N ALA A 10 4.13 -5.39 -7.67
CA ALA A 10 4.53 -5.32 -6.27
C ALA A 10 3.51 -6.09 -5.43
N THR A 11 3.90 -7.28 -4.95
CA THR A 11 3.04 -8.21 -4.22
C THR A 11 1.68 -8.49 -4.90
N GLY A 12 1.74 -8.76 -6.23
CA GLY A 12 0.58 -9.14 -7.03
C GLY A 12 -0.25 -7.97 -7.60
N ASN A 13 0.00 -6.75 -7.15
CA ASN A 13 -0.59 -5.55 -7.74
C ASN A 13 0.29 -5.11 -8.92
N ASP A 14 -0.28 -4.98 -10.12
CA ASP A 14 0.48 -4.84 -11.35
C ASP A 14 0.22 -3.51 -12.08
N PHE A 15 1.27 -2.95 -12.67
CA PHE A 15 1.27 -1.59 -13.19
C PHE A 15 1.95 -1.50 -14.56
N VAL A 16 1.49 -0.55 -15.37
CA VAL A 16 2.20 -0.04 -16.55
C VAL A 16 2.95 1.23 -16.15
N LEU A 17 4.28 1.18 -16.16
CA LEU A 17 5.15 2.32 -15.85
C LEU A 17 5.69 2.95 -17.14
N ILE A 18 5.74 4.27 -17.17
CA ILE A 18 6.11 5.06 -18.34
C ILE A 18 7.15 6.10 -17.92
N ASP A 19 8.27 6.13 -18.63
CA ASP A 19 9.23 7.23 -18.54
C ASP A 19 8.66 8.47 -19.23
N ASN A 20 8.13 9.39 -18.46
CA ASN A 20 7.57 10.65 -18.93
C ASN A 20 8.44 11.87 -18.55
N ARG A 21 9.74 11.67 -18.36
CA ARG A 21 10.68 12.76 -18.00
C ARG A 21 10.73 13.89 -19.04
N LEU A 22 10.34 13.62 -20.27
CA LEU A 22 10.25 14.62 -21.34
C LEU A 22 8.86 15.28 -21.43
N GLY A 23 7.88 14.84 -20.63
CA GLY A 23 6.53 15.41 -20.64
C GLY A 23 5.74 15.15 -21.93
N GLN A 24 6.08 14.07 -22.65
CA GLN A 24 5.52 13.78 -23.97
C GLN A 24 4.22 12.98 -23.95
N TYR A 25 3.87 12.40 -22.79
CA TYR A 25 2.68 11.58 -22.63
C TYR A 25 1.67 12.24 -21.70
N SER A 26 0.43 12.29 -22.18
CA SER A 26 -0.77 12.65 -21.42
C SER A 26 -1.90 11.76 -21.93
N PHE A 27 -2.68 11.17 -21.02
CA PHE A 27 -3.70 10.19 -21.38
C PHE A 27 -5.09 10.67 -20.97
N SER A 28 -6.06 10.47 -21.88
CA SER A 28 -7.47 10.55 -21.52
C SER A 28 -7.89 9.34 -20.67
N VAL A 29 -9.00 9.47 -19.96
CA VAL A 29 -9.59 8.36 -19.19
C VAL A 29 -9.83 7.11 -20.07
N ASP A 30 -10.30 7.30 -21.31
CA ASP A 30 -10.54 6.19 -22.23
C ASP A 30 -9.26 5.49 -22.66
N GLN A 31 -8.17 6.25 -22.87
CA GLN A 31 -6.85 5.66 -23.16
C GLN A 31 -6.33 4.88 -21.95
N ILE A 32 -6.47 5.41 -20.73
CA ILE A 32 -6.08 4.71 -19.50
C ILE A 32 -6.84 3.38 -19.38
N LYS A 33 -8.17 3.41 -19.52
CA LYS A 33 -9.00 2.20 -19.50
C LYS A 33 -8.58 1.19 -20.56
N LYS A 34 -8.31 1.64 -21.79
CA LYS A 34 -7.83 0.77 -22.88
C LYS A 34 -6.49 0.14 -22.59
N ILE A 35 -5.52 0.91 -22.08
CA ILE A 35 -4.18 0.40 -21.72
C ILE A 35 -4.29 -0.63 -20.59
N CYS A 36 -5.13 -0.37 -19.59
CA CYS A 36 -5.33 -1.23 -18.43
C CYS A 36 -6.20 -2.47 -18.71
N ASP A 37 -6.90 -2.52 -19.85
CA ASP A 37 -7.74 -3.67 -20.20
C ASP A 37 -6.89 -4.94 -20.38
N ARG A 38 -7.22 -6.01 -19.62
CA ARG A 38 -6.44 -7.26 -19.61
C ARG A 38 -6.63 -8.13 -20.85
N LYS A 39 -7.58 -7.79 -21.73
CA LYS A 39 -7.86 -8.54 -22.98
C LYS A 39 -7.49 -7.75 -24.22
N PHE A 40 -7.68 -6.44 -24.21
CA PHE A 40 -7.53 -5.58 -25.37
C PHE A 40 -6.39 -4.56 -25.24
N GLY A 41 -5.75 -4.46 -24.08
CA GLY A 41 -4.63 -3.60 -23.79
C GLY A 41 -3.42 -4.38 -23.27
N ILE A 42 -2.58 -3.68 -22.50
CA ILE A 42 -1.45 -4.29 -21.79
C ILE A 42 -1.97 -5.09 -20.58
N GLY A 43 -3.06 -4.60 -19.97
CA GLY A 43 -3.63 -5.17 -18.75
C GLY A 43 -2.85 -4.75 -17.51
N ALA A 44 -3.48 -4.01 -16.62
CA ALA A 44 -2.89 -3.59 -15.33
C ALA A 44 -3.97 -3.07 -14.37
N ASP A 45 -3.62 -3.00 -13.08
CA ASP A 45 -4.43 -2.32 -12.07
C ASP A 45 -4.32 -0.80 -12.19
N GLY A 46 -3.27 -0.30 -12.86
CA GLY A 46 -3.11 1.12 -13.14
C GLY A 46 -1.88 1.48 -13.96
N ILE A 47 -1.80 2.77 -14.28
CA ILE A 47 -0.70 3.37 -15.06
C ILE A 47 0.06 4.36 -14.17
N MET A 48 1.38 4.38 -14.30
CA MET A 48 2.26 5.32 -13.63
C MET A 48 3.16 6.05 -14.61
N LEU A 49 3.19 7.37 -14.51
CA LEU A 49 4.16 8.19 -15.24
C LEU A 49 5.20 8.69 -14.23
N ILE A 50 6.46 8.49 -14.56
CA ILE A 50 7.58 9.10 -13.83
C ILE A 50 8.03 10.33 -14.58
N GLU A 51 7.93 11.48 -13.92
CA GLU A 51 8.20 12.80 -14.48
C GLU A 51 9.30 13.52 -13.70
N LYS A 52 9.91 14.55 -14.31
CA LYS A 52 10.82 15.44 -13.59
C LYS A 52 10.04 16.29 -12.59
N HIS A 53 10.64 16.52 -11.42
CA HIS A 53 10.14 17.48 -10.44
C HIS A 53 11.17 18.61 -10.25
N PRO A 54 10.75 19.86 -10.03
CA PRO A 54 11.69 21.00 -9.96
C PRO A 54 12.63 20.95 -8.74
N THR A 55 12.24 20.32 -7.65
CA THR A 55 12.99 20.31 -6.38
C THR A 55 13.12 18.95 -5.71
N LEU A 56 12.37 17.97 -6.14
CA LEU A 56 12.44 16.59 -5.66
C LEU A 56 13.03 15.68 -6.74
N ASP A 57 13.31 14.44 -6.40
CA ASP A 57 13.96 13.50 -7.32
C ASP A 57 13.06 13.17 -8.52
N PHE A 58 11.74 13.01 -8.29
CA PHE A 58 10.76 12.83 -9.37
C PHE A 58 9.33 13.17 -8.92
N ASN A 59 8.43 13.23 -9.89
CA ASN A 59 6.98 13.29 -9.71
C ASN A 59 6.37 11.95 -10.17
N LEU A 60 5.52 11.36 -9.33
CA LEU A 60 4.75 10.16 -9.63
C LEU A 60 3.31 10.54 -9.94
N VAL A 61 2.90 10.36 -11.18
CA VAL A 61 1.48 10.49 -11.58
C VAL A 61 0.90 9.08 -11.72
N TYR A 62 -0.02 8.74 -10.84
CA TYR A 62 -0.67 7.43 -10.83
C TYR A 62 -2.15 7.55 -11.17
N TYR A 63 -2.60 6.70 -12.08
CA TYR A 63 -4.00 6.50 -12.44
C TYR A 63 -4.40 5.05 -12.17
N ASN A 64 -5.49 4.86 -11.46
CA ASN A 64 -6.18 3.57 -11.39
C ASN A 64 -6.70 3.17 -12.77
N SER A 65 -7.06 1.93 -12.98
CA SER A 65 -7.57 1.42 -14.27
C SER A 65 -8.87 2.10 -14.75
N ASP A 66 -9.62 2.76 -13.86
CA ASP A 66 -10.80 3.55 -14.18
C ASP A 66 -10.51 5.01 -14.57
N GLY A 67 -9.24 5.44 -14.46
CA GLY A 67 -8.75 6.79 -14.72
C GLY A 67 -8.76 7.73 -13.51
N SER A 68 -9.22 7.29 -12.35
CA SER A 68 -9.14 8.06 -11.10
C SER A 68 -7.71 8.07 -10.56
N GLN A 69 -7.37 9.06 -9.72
CA GLN A 69 -6.08 9.15 -9.08
C GLN A 69 -6.18 8.85 -7.57
N SER A 70 -5.17 8.19 -7.04
CA SER A 70 -5.05 7.89 -5.62
C SER A 70 -3.58 7.66 -5.24
N LEU A 71 -3.29 7.55 -3.93
CA LEU A 71 -2.03 6.97 -3.48
C LEU A 71 -2.12 5.44 -3.52
N CYS A 72 -1.06 4.80 -4.02
CA CYS A 72 -0.90 3.34 -3.97
C CYS A 72 0.48 2.98 -3.40
N GLY A 73 0.52 2.40 -2.19
CA GLY A 73 1.78 2.01 -1.55
C GLY A 73 2.56 0.93 -2.34
N ASN A 74 1.85 0.00 -3.00
CA ASN A 74 2.46 -0.98 -3.90
C ASN A 74 3.07 -0.27 -5.12
N GLY A 75 2.31 0.66 -5.70
CA GLY A 75 2.75 1.47 -6.83
C GLY A 75 3.92 2.38 -6.49
N SER A 76 3.94 2.98 -5.32
CA SER A 76 5.06 3.82 -4.86
C SER A 76 6.36 3.02 -4.75
N ARG A 77 6.30 1.74 -4.32
CA ARG A 77 7.48 0.86 -4.35
C ARG A 77 7.93 0.57 -5.78
N ALA A 78 6.99 0.27 -6.69
CA ALA A 78 7.31 0.06 -8.10
C ALA A 78 7.92 1.32 -8.75
N ALA A 79 7.40 2.51 -8.44
CA ALA A 79 7.92 3.79 -8.91
C ALA A 79 9.36 4.06 -8.44
N MET A 80 9.66 3.80 -7.15
CA MET A 80 11.02 3.93 -6.61
C MET A 80 12.00 3.00 -7.32
N HIS A 81 11.64 1.73 -7.49
CA HIS A 81 12.48 0.77 -8.22
C HIS A 81 12.70 1.21 -9.66
N PHE A 82 11.64 1.66 -10.34
CA PHE A 82 11.73 2.14 -11.72
C PHE A 82 12.55 3.41 -11.85
N ALA A 83 12.43 4.38 -10.95
CA ALA A 83 13.27 5.59 -10.94
C ALA A 83 14.76 5.26 -10.78
N SER A 84 15.08 4.25 -9.96
CA SER A 84 16.45 3.73 -9.84
C SER A 84 16.91 3.04 -11.13
N PHE A 85 16.07 2.23 -11.77
CA PHE A 85 16.34 1.60 -13.08
C PHE A 85 16.61 2.64 -14.16
N LEU A 86 15.87 3.76 -14.19
CA LEU A 86 16.08 4.88 -15.11
C LEU A 86 17.33 5.73 -14.79
N GLY A 87 18.06 5.41 -13.72
CA GLY A 87 19.23 6.19 -13.28
C GLY A 87 18.91 7.58 -12.74
N MET A 88 17.66 7.83 -12.33
CA MET A 88 17.25 9.12 -11.75
C MET A 88 17.70 9.26 -10.31
N VAL A 89 17.79 8.16 -9.58
CA VAL A 89 18.12 8.12 -8.15
C VAL A 89 19.12 7.00 -7.87
N ASN A 90 19.88 7.18 -6.79
CA ASN A 90 20.86 6.19 -6.33
C ASN A 90 20.49 5.69 -4.93
N GLY A 91 19.66 4.65 -4.88
CA GLY A 91 19.27 3.96 -3.66
C GLY A 91 18.25 4.67 -2.77
N ARG A 92 18.12 6.00 -2.85
CA ARG A 92 17.15 6.79 -2.07
C ARG A 92 16.47 7.82 -2.94
N ALA A 93 15.22 8.11 -2.64
CA ALA A 93 14.45 9.13 -3.31
C ALA A 93 13.48 9.84 -2.39
N THR A 94 13.30 11.12 -2.65
CA THR A 94 12.16 11.90 -2.19
C THR A 94 11.35 12.32 -3.42
N PHE A 95 10.09 11.93 -3.49
CA PHE A 95 9.25 12.17 -4.66
C PHE A 95 7.89 12.74 -4.26
N ASN A 96 7.25 13.40 -5.23
CA ASN A 96 5.88 13.86 -5.09
C ASN A 96 4.93 12.81 -5.66
N ALA A 97 3.81 12.56 -4.96
CA ALA A 97 2.71 11.74 -5.42
C ALA A 97 1.38 12.47 -5.21
N TYR A 98 0.25 11.80 -5.46
CA TYR A 98 -1.09 12.41 -5.41
C TYR A 98 -1.42 13.10 -4.07
N ASP A 99 -0.97 12.54 -2.95
CA ASP A 99 -1.23 13.05 -1.59
C ASP A 99 -0.05 13.85 -1.01
N GLY A 100 1.00 14.09 -1.80
CA GLY A 100 2.15 14.91 -1.43
C GLY A 100 3.49 14.18 -1.48
N LYS A 101 4.39 14.61 -0.60
CA LYS A 101 5.79 14.17 -0.57
C LYS A 101 5.95 12.81 0.10
N HIS A 102 6.73 11.93 -0.51
CA HIS A 102 7.10 10.61 -0.01
C HIS A 102 8.61 10.39 -0.05
N ASP A 103 9.11 9.56 0.87
CA ASP A 103 10.49 9.11 0.91
C ASP A 103 10.53 7.59 0.73
N ALA A 104 11.45 7.09 -0.09
CA ALA A 104 11.67 5.67 -0.30
C ALA A 104 13.15 5.34 -0.44
N GLU A 105 13.49 4.08 -0.17
CA GLU A 105 14.83 3.54 -0.27
C GLU A 105 14.80 2.20 -0.98
N LEU A 106 15.59 2.04 -2.02
CA LEU A 106 15.88 0.74 -2.63
C LEU A 106 16.98 0.06 -1.80
N LEU A 107 16.63 -1.05 -1.19
CA LEU A 107 17.57 -1.89 -0.44
C LEU A 107 18.33 -2.83 -1.40
N SER A 108 18.62 -4.05 -0.99
CA SER A 108 19.25 -5.06 -1.85
C SER A 108 18.23 -5.72 -2.78
N GLY A 109 18.62 -5.95 -4.04
CA GLY A 109 17.74 -6.58 -5.03
C GLY A 109 16.50 -5.72 -5.35
N ASP A 110 15.33 -6.35 -5.35
CA ASP A 110 14.06 -5.71 -5.70
C ASP A 110 13.29 -5.18 -4.46
N ILE A 111 13.92 -5.09 -3.30
CA ILE A 111 13.27 -4.71 -2.04
C ILE A 111 13.29 -3.20 -1.86
N VAL A 112 12.11 -2.61 -1.72
CA VAL A 112 11.91 -1.19 -1.47
C VAL A 112 11.32 -0.95 -0.09
N ARG A 113 11.88 0.00 0.62
CA ARG A 113 11.45 0.53 1.91
C ARG A 113 10.79 1.88 1.69
N LEU A 114 9.48 1.95 1.89
CA LEU A 114 8.65 3.13 1.66
C LEU A 114 8.22 3.76 2.99
N LYS A 115 8.48 5.05 3.19
CA LYS A 115 7.97 5.79 4.34
C LYS A 115 6.45 5.93 4.23
N MET A 116 5.76 5.49 5.27
CA MET A 116 4.31 5.68 5.44
C MET A 116 4.03 6.86 6.36
N ASN A 117 2.82 7.39 6.29
CA ASN A 117 2.39 8.45 7.19
C ASN A 117 2.35 7.97 8.65
N ASP A 118 2.77 8.82 9.58
CA ASP A 118 2.65 8.54 11.00
C ASP A 118 1.18 8.45 11.40
N THR A 119 0.86 7.57 12.33
CA THR A 119 -0.51 7.27 12.74
C THR A 119 -0.73 7.65 14.18
N LYS A 120 -1.78 8.46 14.43
CA LYS A 120 -2.07 9.01 15.76
C LYS A 120 -3.25 8.34 16.47
N GLU A 121 -4.09 7.61 15.74
CA GLU A 121 -5.33 7.08 16.27
C GLU A 121 -5.55 5.62 15.89
N MET A 122 -5.71 4.81 16.92
CA MET A 122 -6.21 3.45 16.83
C MET A 122 -7.43 3.35 17.74
N ALA A 123 -8.57 2.89 17.26
CA ALA A 123 -9.77 2.70 18.05
C ALA A 123 -10.06 1.21 18.24
N VAL A 124 -10.35 0.79 19.46
CA VAL A 124 -10.79 -0.58 19.77
C VAL A 124 -12.29 -0.68 19.52
N ILE A 125 -12.72 -1.67 18.75
CA ILE A 125 -14.11 -1.95 18.39
C ILE A 125 -14.43 -3.42 18.73
N GLY A 126 -14.84 -3.68 19.96
CA GLY A 126 -14.98 -5.04 20.46
C GLY A 126 -13.63 -5.77 20.48
N ASN A 127 -13.50 -6.84 19.71
CA ASN A 127 -12.23 -7.58 19.54
C ASN A 127 -11.38 -7.06 18.36
N ASP A 128 -11.90 -6.12 17.58
CA ASP A 128 -11.30 -5.58 16.38
C ASP A 128 -10.66 -4.22 16.64
N LEU A 129 -9.83 -3.76 15.70
CA LEU A 129 -9.15 -2.48 15.78
C LEU A 129 -9.38 -1.68 14.50
N ARG A 130 -9.68 -0.39 14.65
CA ARG A 130 -9.78 0.55 13.52
C ARG A 130 -8.58 1.48 13.52
N ILE A 131 -7.88 1.54 12.39
CA ILE A 131 -6.70 2.38 12.17
C ILE A 131 -6.82 3.08 10.81
N ASN A 132 -6.30 4.31 10.73
CA ASN A 132 -6.12 5.01 9.46
C ASN A 132 -4.62 5.17 9.18
N THR A 133 -4.14 4.52 8.10
CA THR A 133 -2.75 4.55 7.62
C THR A 133 -2.63 5.20 6.22
N GLY A 134 -3.49 6.18 5.94
CA GLY A 134 -3.69 6.80 4.64
C GLY A 134 -5.05 6.39 4.02
N SER A 135 -5.61 5.27 4.48
CA SER A 135 -6.97 4.81 4.23
C SER A 135 -7.54 4.20 5.52
N PRO A 136 -8.87 4.23 5.75
CA PRO A 136 -9.45 3.62 6.93
C PRO A 136 -9.46 2.08 6.82
N HIS A 137 -8.97 1.42 7.86
CA HIS A 137 -8.88 -0.04 7.97
C HIS A 137 -9.56 -0.55 9.24
N LEU A 138 -10.32 -1.63 9.11
CA LEU A 138 -10.75 -2.47 10.23
C LEU A 138 -9.89 -3.74 10.23
N ILE A 139 -9.34 -4.08 11.39
CA ILE A 139 -8.48 -5.24 11.60
C ILE A 139 -9.27 -6.25 12.43
N CYS A 140 -9.67 -7.34 11.77
CA CYS A 140 -10.44 -8.44 12.35
C CYS A 140 -9.53 -9.64 12.60
N PHE A 141 -9.33 -10.03 13.85
CA PHE A 141 -8.49 -11.18 14.18
C PHE A 141 -9.27 -12.48 14.01
N VAL A 142 -8.70 -13.41 13.25
CA VAL A 142 -9.28 -14.72 12.95
C VAL A 142 -8.32 -15.87 13.31
N LYS A 143 -8.86 -17.07 13.58
CA LYS A 143 -8.04 -18.23 13.94
C LYS A 143 -7.27 -18.82 12.78
N SER A 144 -7.85 -18.80 11.58
CA SER A 144 -7.24 -19.24 10.34
C SER A 144 -7.76 -18.40 9.20
N VAL A 145 -6.85 -17.70 8.52
CA VAL A 145 -7.21 -16.78 7.44
C VAL A 145 -7.22 -17.48 6.09
N HIS A 146 -6.51 -18.60 5.94
CA HIS A 146 -6.36 -19.29 4.65
C HIS A 146 -7.72 -19.69 4.05
N ALA A 147 -8.58 -20.31 4.84
CA ALA A 147 -9.92 -20.74 4.41
C ALA A 147 -11.02 -19.75 4.80
N TYR A 148 -10.67 -18.55 5.26
CA TYR A 148 -11.65 -17.57 5.70
C TYR A 148 -12.44 -16.98 4.52
N PRO A 149 -13.77 -16.82 4.64
CA PRO A 149 -14.63 -16.30 3.58
C PRO A 149 -14.51 -14.76 3.48
N VAL A 150 -13.34 -14.27 3.00
CA VAL A 150 -12.97 -12.84 3.00
C VAL A 150 -13.99 -11.98 2.27
N VAL A 151 -14.43 -12.39 1.08
CA VAL A 151 -15.34 -11.58 0.26
C VAL A 151 -16.73 -11.46 0.91
N PRO A 152 -17.45 -12.52 1.29
CA PRO A 152 -18.77 -12.37 1.92
C PRO A 152 -18.71 -11.63 3.26
N GLU A 153 -17.72 -11.93 4.12
CA GLU A 153 -17.59 -11.26 5.41
C GLU A 153 -17.11 -9.81 5.28
N GLY A 154 -16.14 -9.55 4.41
CA GLY A 154 -15.68 -8.20 4.11
C GLY A 154 -16.79 -7.32 3.57
N LYS A 155 -17.57 -7.83 2.61
CA LYS A 155 -18.75 -7.16 2.06
C LYS A 155 -19.82 -6.89 3.13
N ARG A 156 -20.11 -7.87 3.99
CA ARG A 156 -21.06 -7.70 5.10
C ARG A 156 -20.65 -6.56 6.02
N ILE A 157 -19.38 -6.50 6.40
CA ILE A 157 -18.84 -5.44 7.28
C ILE A 157 -18.82 -4.10 6.53
N ARG A 158 -18.28 -4.06 5.30
CA ARG A 158 -18.12 -2.85 4.49
C ARG A 158 -19.45 -2.09 4.31
N TYR A 159 -20.58 -2.82 4.18
CA TYR A 159 -21.91 -2.23 3.98
C TYR A 159 -22.76 -2.17 5.25
N SER A 160 -22.21 -2.53 6.41
CA SER A 160 -22.89 -2.37 7.71
C SER A 160 -22.72 -0.95 8.28
N GLU A 161 -23.58 -0.59 9.25
CA GLU A 161 -23.33 0.58 10.08
C GLU A 161 -22.08 0.37 10.97
N PRO A 162 -21.20 1.36 11.14
CA PRO A 162 -21.26 2.74 10.62
C PRO A 162 -20.49 2.93 9.30
N TYR A 163 -20.18 1.89 8.54
CA TYR A 163 -19.22 1.93 7.42
C TYR A 163 -19.87 2.11 6.04
N LYS A 164 -21.17 1.90 5.90
CA LYS A 164 -21.85 1.84 4.60
C LYS A 164 -21.65 3.09 3.73
N GLU A 165 -21.63 4.28 4.33
CA GLU A 165 -21.52 5.54 3.57
C GLU A 165 -20.08 5.84 3.12
N LYS A 166 -19.15 5.88 4.07
CA LYS A 166 -17.74 6.26 3.79
C LYS A 166 -16.86 5.08 3.38
N GLY A 167 -17.28 3.88 3.69
CA GLY A 167 -16.54 2.65 3.47
C GLY A 167 -15.35 2.46 4.39
N ILE A 168 -14.92 1.20 4.45
CA ILE A 168 -13.73 0.78 5.18
C ILE A 168 -13.09 -0.41 4.47
N ASN A 169 -11.76 -0.50 4.49
CA ASN A 169 -11.05 -1.71 4.11
C ASN A 169 -11.13 -2.70 5.26
N VAL A 170 -11.44 -3.96 5.00
CA VAL A 170 -11.55 -4.99 6.04
C VAL A 170 -10.39 -5.97 5.90
N ASN A 171 -9.57 -6.05 6.93
CA ASN A 171 -8.38 -6.90 6.95
C ASN A 171 -8.59 -8.04 7.94
N PHE A 172 -8.56 -9.27 7.48
CA PHE A 172 -8.62 -10.46 8.31
C PHE A 172 -7.20 -10.92 8.60
N VAL A 173 -6.87 -11.04 9.89
CA VAL A 173 -5.51 -11.23 10.36
C VAL A 173 -5.41 -12.49 11.22
N GLU A 174 -4.54 -13.41 10.80
CA GLU A 174 -4.11 -14.56 11.58
C GLU A 174 -2.75 -14.26 12.21
N LEU A 175 -2.65 -14.54 13.52
CA LEU A 175 -1.40 -14.43 14.27
C LEU A 175 -0.60 -15.71 14.10
N LEU A 176 0.63 -15.61 13.58
CA LEU A 176 1.53 -16.71 13.36
C LEU A 176 2.75 -16.62 14.31
N PRO A 177 3.50 -17.70 14.51
CA PRO A 177 4.78 -17.67 15.24
C PRO A 177 5.79 -16.69 14.63
N ASP A 178 6.89 -16.49 15.33
CA ASP A 178 8.07 -15.74 14.83
C ASP A 178 7.77 -14.33 14.36
N ASN A 179 6.95 -13.62 15.13
CA ASN A 179 6.58 -12.21 14.86
C ASN A 179 5.99 -12.00 13.46
N THR A 180 5.25 -12.99 12.97
CA THR A 180 4.67 -13.03 11.64
C THR A 180 3.14 -12.99 11.72
N ILE A 181 2.50 -12.34 10.76
CA ILE A 181 1.04 -12.36 10.57
C ILE A 181 0.69 -12.76 9.14
N PHE A 182 -0.51 -13.34 8.95
CA PHE A 182 -1.06 -13.53 7.62
C PHE A 182 -2.29 -12.63 7.46
N VAL A 183 -2.30 -11.80 6.42
CA VAL A 183 -3.33 -10.79 6.16
C VAL A 183 -4.00 -11.05 4.82
N ARG A 184 -5.35 -11.04 4.83
CA ARG A 184 -6.18 -11.02 3.62
C ARG A 184 -7.15 -9.85 3.71
N THR A 185 -7.31 -9.10 2.62
CA THR A 185 -8.02 -7.81 2.64
C THR A 185 -9.15 -7.77 1.62
N TYR A 186 -10.35 -7.42 2.11
CA TYR A 186 -11.44 -6.92 1.27
C TYR A 186 -11.27 -5.41 1.13
N GLU A 187 -11.01 -4.95 -0.08
CA GLU A 187 -10.57 -3.57 -0.34
C GLU A 187 -11.73 -2.67 -0.78
N ARG A 188 -11.87 -1.54 -0.08
CA ARG A 188 -12.80 -0.49 -0.43
C ARG A 188 -12.45 0.15 -1.78
N GLY A 189 -13.43 0.24 -2.68
CA GLY A 189 -13.26 0.79 -4.03
C GLY A 189 -13.00 -0.30 -5.08
N VAL A 190 -12.32 -1.39 -4.70
CA VAL A 190 -12.27 -2.63 -5.51
C VAL A 190 -13.52 -3.46 -5.26
N GLU A 191 -14.02 -3.44 -4.01
CA GLU A 191 -15.19 -4.18 -3.53
C GLU A 191 -15.06 -5.70 -3.70
N ASP A 192 -13.82 -6.18 -3.59
CA ASP A 192 -13.43 -7.59 -3.66
C ASP A 192 -12.15 -7.81 -2.85
N GLU A 193 -11.68 -9.07 -2.76
CA GLU A 193 -10.40 -9.39 -2.17
C GLU A 193 -9.25 -9.01 -3.11
N THR A 194 -8.22 -8.33 -2.57
CA THR A 194 -6.98 -8.02 -3.28
C THR A 194 -5.84 -8.91 -2.79
N LEU A 195 -4.86 -9.14 -3.66
CA LEU A 195 -3.69 -9.97 -3.33
C LEU A 195 -2.83 -9.34 -2.22
N SER A 196 -2.78 -8.00 -2.15
CA SER A 196 -2.05 -7.25 -1.12
C SER A 196 -2.49 -5.79 -1.09
N CYS A 197 -2.81 -5.27 0.09
CA CYS A 197 -3.12 -3.86 0.33
C CYS A 197 -2.03 -3.24 1.22
N GLY A 198 -1.20 -2.32 0.68
CA GLY A 198 -0.05 -1.76 1.39
C GLY A 198 -0.42 -1.01 2.68
N THR A 199 -1.47 -0.18 2.65
CA THR A 199 -1.99 0.51 3.84
C THR A 199 -2.65 -0.47 4.82
N GLY A 200 -3.29 -1.53 4.30
CA GLY A 200 -3.94 -2.57 5.11
C GLY A 200 -2.94 -3.40 5.92
N VAL A 201 -1.86 -3.86 5.29
CA VAL A 201 -0.82 -4.60 6.00
C VAL A 201 -0.07 -3.73 7.01
N THR A 202 0.10 -2.43 6.69
CA THR A 202 0.64 -1.45 7.64
C THR A 202 -0.27 -1.33 8.86
N ALA A 203 -1.57 -1.14 8.66
CA ALA A 203 -2.56 -1.08 9.75
C ALA A 203 -2.58 -2.37 10.60
N ALA A 204 -2.49 -3.54 9.95
CA ALA A 204 -2.43 -4.83 10.63
C ALA A 204 -1.18 -4.97 11.51
N ALA A 205 0.00 -4.57 11.00
CA ALA A 205 1.26 -4.60 11.77
C ALA A 205 1.21 -3.71 13.02
N LEU A 206 0.64 -2.50 12.88
CA LEU A 206 0.45 -1.61 14.03
C LEU A 206 -0.55 -2.19 15.04
N ALA A 207 -1.63 -2.82 14.56
CA ALA A 207 -2.64 -3.43 15.42
C ALA A 207 -2.09 -4.58 16.27
N VAL A 208 -1.24 -5.45 15.69
CA VAL A 208 -0.70 -6.60 16.42
C VAL A 208 0.34 -6.23 17.47
N SER A 209 0.87 -5.00 17.46
CA SER A 209 1.72 -4.52 18.54
C SER A 209 0.99 -4.52 19.89
N GLN A 210 -0.33 -4.36 19.89
CA GLN A 210 -1.19 -4.48 21.09
C GLN A 210 -1.31 -5.93 21.59
N ARG A 211 -0.80 -6.90 20.83
CA ARG A 211 -0.80 -8.34 21.13
C ARG A 211 0.61 -8.91 21.33
N GLY A 212 1.60 -8.02 21.58
CA GLY A 212 2.97 -8.40 21.89
C GLY A 212 3.89 -8.60 20.67
N TYR A 213 3.42 -8.30 19.46
CA TYR A 213 4.28 -8.26 18.28
C TYR A 213 5.15 -7.01 18.27
N THR A 214 6.38 -7.13 17.82
CA THR A 214 7.37 -6.04 17.83
C THR A 214 7.84 -5.68 16.42
N SER A 215 8.25 -4.43 16.22
CA SER A 215 8.84 -4.00 14.95
C SER A 215 10.23 -4.61 14.71
N PRO A 216 10.54 -5.12 13.48
CA PRO A 216 9.66 -5.24 12.34
C PRO A 216 8.69 -6.42 12.43
N VAL A 217 7.44 -6.24 11.99
CA VAL A 217 6.47 -7.34 11.85
C VAL A 217 6.56 -7.91 10.46
N SER A 218 6.74 -9.24 10.36
CA SER A 218 6.71 -9.98 9.09
C SER A 218 5.27 -10.28 8.68
N ILE A 219 4.95 -10.11 7.39
CA ILE A 219 3.59 -10.20 6.89
C ILE A 219 3.54 -11.10 5.66
N LYS A 220 2.68 -12.10 5.71
CA LYS A 220 2.29 -12.91 4.56
C LYS A 220 0.99 -12.38 3.98
N THR A 221 0.91 -12.32 2.66
CA THR A 221 -0.31 -12.01 1.90
C THR A 221 -0.45 -13.02 0.76
N LEU A 222 -1.57 -13.02 0.05
CA LEU A 222 -1.71 -13.86 -1.15
C LEU A 222 -0.76 -13.43 -2.28
N GLY A 223 -0.36 -12.15 -2.30
CA GLY A 223 0.53 -11.58 -3.32
C GLY A 223 2.02 -11.70 -3.01
N GLY A 224 2.39 -12.12 -1.79
CA GLY A 224 3.79 -12.26 -1.37
C GLY A 224 4.04 -11.80 0.06
N GLU A 225 5.31 -11.66 0.38
CA GLU A 225 5.78 -11.30 1.72
C GLU A 225 6.17 -9.83 1.79
N LEU A 226 5.86 -9.22 2.93
CA LEU A 226 6.13 -7.82 3.26
C LEU A 226 6.64 -7.75 4.70
N SER A 227 7.17 -6.61 5.09
CA SER A 227 7.36 -6.29 6.51
C SER A 227 7.01 -4.83 6.79
N VAL A 228 6.68 -4.54 8.04
CA VAL A 228 6.42 -3.18 8.49
C VAL A 228 7.30 -2.88 9.69
N GLU A 229 8.09 -1.81 9.54
CA GLU A 229 8.88 -1.23 10.62
C GLU A 229 8.12 -0.05 11.22
N PHE A 230 8.20 0.15 12.53
CA PHE A 230 7.60 1.29 13.20
C PHE A 230 8.21 1.53 14.58
N LYS A 231 8.03 2.75 15.10
CA LYS A 231 8.31 3.09 16.49
C LYS A 231 6.99 3.37 17.21
N SER A 232 6.75 2.68 18.31
CA SER A 232 5.64 3.01 19.21
C SER A 232 6.07 4.17 20.11
N VAL A 233 5.24 5.21 20.19
CA VAL A 233 5.46 6.33 21.12
C VAL A 233 4.58 6.08 22.33
N PRO A 234 5.17 5.86 23.53
CA PRO A 234 4.40 5.73 24.76
C PRO A 234 3.58 6.99 25.00
N GLN A 235 2.32 6.84 25.32
CA GLN A 235 1.55 7.97 25.86
C GLN A 235 2.00 8.20 27.31
N GLN A 236 2.25 9.46 27.67
CA GLN A 236 2.46 9.85 29.05
C GLN A 236 1.08 10.06 29.69
N ASP A 237 0.87 9.49 30.87
CA ASP A 237 -0.28 9.88 31.71
C ASP A 237 -0.10 11.33 32.16
N GLY A 238 -1.17 11.92 32.70
CA GLY A 238 -1.12 13.30 33.24
C GLY A 238 -0.12 13.50 34.37
N GLN A 239 0.63 12.45 34.78
CA GLN A 239 1.67 12.46 35.82
C GLN A 239 3.08 12.17 35.24
N GLY A 240 3.22 12.08 33.93
CA GLY A 240 4.53 11.88 33.24
C GLY A 240 5.05 10.45 33.30
N GLN A 241 4.25 9.46 33.72
CA GLN A 241 4.63 8.05 33.64
C GLN A 241 4.25 7.45 32.30
N SER A 242 5.18 6.67 31.71
CA SER A 242 4.91 5.91 30.47
C SER A 242 3.91 4.80 30.76
N VAL A 243 2.71 4.93 30.23
CA VAL A 243 1.67 3.89 30.30
C VAL A 243 1.54 3.26 28.92
N LEU A 244 1.69 1.94 28.84
CA LEU A 244 1.17 1.19 27.69
C LEU A 244 -0.35 1.21 27.82
N PRO A 245 -1.07 1.79 26.86
CA PRO A 245 -2.50 1.98 27.01
C PRO A 245 -3.22 0.64 26.93
N THR A 246 -3.76 0.18 28.04
CA THR A 246 -4.87 -0.77 28.02
C THR A 246 -6.12 -0.02 27.55
N GLY A 247 -6.45 -0.16 26.24
CA GLY A 247 -7.70 0.37 25.68
C GLY A 247 -7.64 1.72 24.95
N GLN A 248 -6.51 2.42 24.88
CA GLN A 248 -6.31 3.60 24.03
C GLN A 248 -5.09 3.42 23.12
N ALA A 249 -5.25 3.80 21.88
CA ALA A 249 -4.37 3.58 20.78
C ALA A 249 -3.05 4.36 20.90
N GLY A 250 -1.92 3.67 20.77
CA GLY A 250 -0.60 4.27 20.69
C GLY A 250 -0.44 5.12 19.43
N THR A 251 0.38 6.17 19.55
CA THR A 251 0.91 6.89 18.39
C THR A 251 2.07 6.10 17.82
N PHE A 252 2.10 5.95 16.48
CA PHE A 252 3.18 5.27 15.79
C PHE A 252 3.88 6.26 14.85
N GLN A 253 5.21 6.21 14.87
CA GLN A 253 6.09 7.07 14.08
C GLN A 253 7.13 6.22 13.36
N ASP A 254 7.82 6.84 12.40
CA ASP A 254 8.84 6.16 11.60
C ASP A 254 8.33 4.86 10.99
N ILE A 255 7.11 4.91 10.45
CA ILE A 255 6.48 3.74 9.85
C ILE A 255 7.02 3.55 8.44
N PHE A 256 7.50 2.34 8.15
CA PHE A 256 7.98 1.96 6.83
C PHE A 256 7.35 0.64 6.38
N LEU A 257 6.83 0.65 5.17
CA LEU A 257 6.40 -0.55 4.45
C LEU A 257 7.57 -1.06 3.61
N VAL A 258 8.00 -2.28 3.86
CA VAL A 258 9.13 -2.91 3.16
C VAL A 258 8.63 -4.10 2.37
N GLY A 259 8.99 -4.17 1.09
CA GLY A 259 8.61 -5.30 0.25
C GLY A 259 9.09 -5.19 -1.18
N PRO A 260 8.91 -6.27 -1.97
CA PRO A 260 9.41 -6.35 -3.31
C PRO A 260 8.63 -5.44 -4.28
N ALA A 261 9.35 -4.97 -5.29
CA ALA A 261 8.79 -4.38 -6.50
C ALA A 261 9.66 -4.78 -7.68
N LYS A 262 9.08 -5.39 -8.70
CA LYS A 262 9.84 -6.05 -9.77
C LYS A 262 9.31 -5.71 -11.15
N MET A 263 10.23 -5.42 -12.08
CA MET A 263 9.93 -5.38 -13.50
C MET A 263 9.67 -6.81 -14.01
N VAL A 264 8.61 -6.97 -14.78
CA VAL A 264 8.19 -8.27 -15.34
C VAL A 264 8.61 -8.37 -16.80
N PHE A 265 8.29 -7.35 -17.59
CA PHE A 265 8.69 -7.19 -18.99
C PHE A 265 8.56 -5.73 -19.44
N GLU A 266 9.05 -5.42 -20.61
CA GLU A 266 8.87 -4.14 -21.31
C GLU A 266 8.35 -4.38 -22.73
N GLY A 267 7.81 -3.34 -23.35
CA GLY A 267 7.29 -3.43 -24.70
C GLY A 267 6.84 -2.11 -25.28
N ASP A 268 6.30 -2.19 -26.48
CA ASP A 268 5.73 -1.04 -27.21
C ASP A 268 4.26 -1.29 -27.50
N LEU A 269 3.44 -0.25 -27.34
CA LEU A 269 2.01 -0.24 -27.69
C LEU A 269 1.72 0.87 -28.67
N GLU A 270 0.95 0.57 -29.71
CA GLU A 270 0.37 1.59 -30.59
C GLU A 270 -1.02 1.99 -30.07
N LEU A 271 -1.16 3.29 -29.72
CA LEU A 271 -2.38 3.92 -29.21
C LEU A 271 -3.14 4.66 -30.30
#